data_c690c2264fcf3e1269428c2fecde310a
#
_entry.id   c690c2264fcf3e1269428c2fecde310a
#
_cell.length_a   1.000
_cell.length_b   1.000
_cell.length_c   1.000
_cell.angle_alpha   90.00
_cell.angle_beta   90.00
_cell.angle_gamma   90.00
#
_symmetry.space_group_name_H-M   'P 1'
#
loop_
_entity.id
_entity.type
_entity.pdbx_description
1 polymer ?
#
loop_
_entity_poly.entity_id
_entity_poly.type
_entity_poly.pdbx_seq_one_letter_code
_entity_poly.pdbx_strand_id
1 'polypeptide(L)'
;MGEEALGIALWEWQKSNLDQIYLTVFRRHDSLIKLLKDFGFREGGTKENELVLYKDKNNMTYDSSKASFPYLDPSFSRGGYIPIDAEYHDSLFPYSELKNVSSLAEAAVAASNGVTKIYIATPREKIDYVPGDIIFIYRISDAEEGKTYKSAVTSFCSLVSCIPIKEENNKKMSLEKFLASVGNKSVLTEERLKDLYRSRKNLYALTMLYNGFFGCGNNVNHYTLKENSLMWDYPYKVKLNRDEVIELMKLGKKNVQDLTIDKS
;
A
#
# COMPACT_ATOMS: atom_id res chain seq x y z
N MET A 1 -4.26 4.68 -15.10
CA MET A 1 -3.02 4.93 -15.91
C MET A 1 -2.12 6.00 -15.29
N GLY A 2 -2.59 7.24 -14.99
CA GLY A 2 -1.68 8.30 -14.51
C GLY A 2 -1.01 8.04 -13.17
N GLU A 3 -1.76 7.59 -12.15
CA GLU A 3 -1.20 7.35 -10.80
C GLU A 3 -0.19 6.20 -10.77
N GLU A 4 -0.38 5.19 -11.58
CA GLU A 4 0.53 4.05 -11.65
C GLU A 4 1.85 4.40 -12.33
N ALA A 5 1.78 5.04 -13.51
CA ALA A 5 2.99 5.49 -14.18
C ALA A 5 3.81 6.43 -13.27
N LEU A 6 3.12 7.33 -12.55
CA LEU A 6 3.74 8.17 -11.54
C LEU A 6 4.38 7.33 -10.42
N GLY A 7 3.68 6.32 -9.91
CA GLY A 7 4.20 5.45 -8.87
C GLY A 7 5.48 4.71 -9.28
N ILE A 8 5.49 4.15 -10.49
CA ILE A 8 6.68 3.48 -11.06
C ILE A 8 7.84 4.48 -11.19
N ALA A 9 7.60 5.67 -11.73
CA ALA A 9 8.63 6.71 -11.86
C ALA A 9 9.20 7.12 -10.49
N LEU A 10 8.35 7.23 -9.46
CA LEU A 10 8.78 7.56 -8.11
C LEU A 10 9.57 6.43 -7.43
N TRP A 11 9.23 5.16 -7.67
CA TRP A 11 10.05 4.03 -7.20
C TRP A 11 11.41 3.97 -7.86
N GLU A 12 11.50 4.25 -9.17
CA GLU A 12 12.79 4.33 -9.86
C GLU A 12 13.62 5.53 -9.38
N TRP A 13 12.97 6.67 -9.13
CA TRP A 13 13.64 7.82 -8.52
C TRP A 13 14.15 7.52 -7.10
N GLN A 14 13.39 6.79 -6.27
CA GLN A 14 13.83 6.36 -4.93
C GLN A 14 15.13 5.56 -5.00
N LYS A 15 15.23 4.62 -5.95
CA LYS A 15 16.41 3.78 -6.17
C LYS A 15 17.59 4.55 -6.78
N SER A 16 17.35 5.69 -7.39
CA SER A 16 18.37 6.49 -8.04
C SER A 16 19.14 7.35 -7.03
N ASN A 17 20.35 7.77 -7.40
CA ASN A 17 21.15 8.73 -6.64
C ASN A 17 20.76 10.20 -6.92
N LEU A 18 19.66 10.43 -7.64
CA LEU A 18 19.20 11.78 -7.96
C LEU A 18 18.38 12.35 -6.80
N ASP A 19 18.68 13.57 -6.40
CA ASP A 19 17.94 14.26 -5.34
C ASP A 19 16.58 14.75 -5.80
N GLN A 20 16.44 15.09 -7.07
CA GLN A 20 15.22 15.67 -7.63
C GLN A 20 14.67 14.88 -8.81
N ILE A 21 13.36 14.89 -8.93
CA ILE A 21 12.60 14.47 -10.11
C ILE A 21 11.70 15.63 -10.54
N TYR A 22 11.62 15.91 -11.83
CA TYR A 22 10.74 16.96 -12.35
C TYR A 22 10.08 16.53 -13.65
N LEU A 23 8.99 17.21 -13.98
CA LEU A 23 8.30 17.09 -15.27
C LEU A 23 7.63 18.40 -15.64
N THR A 24 7.30 18.56 -16.91
CA THR A 24 6.53 19.69 -17.41
C THR A 24 5.12 19.28 -17.80
N VAL A 25 4.15 20.12 -17.51
CA VAL A 25 2.73 19.85 -17.75
C VAL A 25 2.05 21.10 -18.29
N PHE A 26 1.30 20.97 -19.37
CA PHE A 26 0.45 22.07 -19.84
C PHE A 26 -0.61 22.41 -18.79
N ARG A 27 -0.81 23.70 -18.53
CA ARG A 27 -1.76 24.21 -17.51
C ARG A 27 -3.19 23.70 -17.66
N ARG A 28 -3.61 23.29 -18.89
CA ARG A 28 -4.94 22.71 -19.17
C ARG A 28 -5.16 21.31 -18.57
N HIS A 29 -4.13 20.64 -18.06
CA HIS A 29 -4.23 19.30 -17.46
C HIS A 29 -4.40 19.35 -15.94
N ASP A 30 -5.43 20.06 -15.46
CA ASP A 30 -5.69 20.29 -14.04
C ASP A 30 -5.70 19.00 -13.21
N SER A 31 -6.31 17.92 -13.71
CA SER A 31 -6.36 16.63 -13.00
C SER A 31 -4.97 16.02 -12.79
N LEU A 32 -4.07 16.14 -13.76
CA LEU A 32 -2.69 15.68 -13.66
C LEU A 32 -1.88 16.56 -12.70
N ILE A 33 -2.04 17.87 -12.81
CA ILE A 33 -1.39 18.84 -11.90
C ILE A 33 -1.81 18.55 -10.45
N LYS A 34 -3.12 18.33 -10.22
CA LYS A 34 -3.63 17.98 -8.90
C LYS A 34 -3.03 16.66 -8.41
N LEU A 35 -3.01 15.61 -9.24
CA LEU A 35 -2.41 14.33 -8.89
C LEU A 35 -0.95 14.50 -8.47
N LEU A 36 -0.15 15.24 -9.23
CA LEU A 36 1.26 15.49 -8.93
C LEU A 36 1.42 16.25 -7.61
N LYS A 37 0.60 17.29 -7.37
CA LYS A 37 0.61 18.03 -6.10
C LYS A 37 0.22 17.14 -4.91
N ASP A 38 -0.77 16.27 -5.07
CA ASP A 38 -1.15 15.28 -4.04
C ASP A 38 0.02 14.34 -3.70
N PHE A 39 0.88 14.05 -4.68
CA PHE A 39 2.11 13.26 -4.51
C PHE A 39 3.35 14.11 -4.13
N GLY A 40 3.15 15.33 -3.67
CA GLY A 40 4.19 16.17 -3.09
C GLY A 40 5.06 16.94 -4.11
N PHE A 41 4.66 16.98 -5.37
CA PHE A 41 5.33 17.87 -6.34
C PHE A 41 4.97 19.34 -6.09
N ARG A 42 5.95 20.20 -6.26
CA ARG A 42 5.83 21.66 -6.10
C ARG A 42 6.06 22.36 -7.42
N GLU A 43 5.53 23.57 -7.55
CA GLU A 43 5.76 24.40 -8.71
C GLU A 43 7.17 25.00 -8.66
N GLY A 44 7.98 24.74 -9.70
CA GLY A 44 9.32 25.27 -9.85
C GLY A 44 9.43 26.42 -10.84
N GLY A 45 8.33 26.75 -11.53
CA GLY A 45 8.29 27.81 -12.53
C GLY A 45 7.54 27.43 -13.80
N THR A 46 7.83 28.13 -14.88
CA THR A 46 7.21 27.89 -16.18
C THR A 46 8.30 27.80 -17.25
N LYS A 47 8.18 26.80 -18.11
CA LYS A 47 9.01 26.65 -19.29
C LYS A 47 8.11 26.77 -20.53
N GLU A 48 8.26 27.85 -21.29
CA GLU A 48 7.33 28.17 -22.38
C GLU A 48 5.90 28.27 -21.87
N ASN A 49 5.00 27.37 -22.34
CA ASN A 49 3.60 27.29 -21.95
C ASN A 49 3.31 26.16 -20.94
N GLU A 50 4.36 25.51 -20.42
CA GLU A 50 4.25 24.38 -19.50
C GLU A 50 4.66 24.79 -18.08
N LEU A 51 3.92 24.26 -17.12
CA LEU A 51 4.24 24.36 -15.70
C LEU A 51 5.34 23.34 -15.38
N VAL A 52 6.42 23.75 -14.73
CA VAL A 52 7.44 22.87 -14.20
C VAL A 52 7.02 22.44 -12.80
N LEU A 53 6.88 21.14 -12.60
CA LEU A 53 6.58 20.53 -11.30
C LEU A 53 7.75 19.63 -10.89
N TYR A 54 8.23 19.77 -9.67
CA TYR A 54 9.36 19.00 -9.15
C TYR A 54 9.12 18.45 -7.76
N LYS A 55 9.82 17.38 -7.43
CA LYS A 55 9.87 16.79 -6.08
C LYS A 55 11.32 16.57 -5.70
N ASP A 56 11.68 16.85 -4.44
CA ASP A 56 13.06 16.91 -3.95
C ASP A 56 13.20 16.10 -2.66
N LYS A 57 14.20 15.19 -2.62
CA LYS A 57 14.53 14.39 -1.43
C LYS A 57 14.93 15.27 -0.25
N ASN A 58 15.70 16.33 -0.50
CA ASN A 58 16.18 17.25 0.54
C ASN A 58 15.09 18.20 1.08
N ASN A 59 13.91 18.20 0.48
CA ASN A 59 12.79 19.04 0.89
C ASN A 59 11.47 18.27 0.88
N MET A 60 11.49 17.08 1.48
CA MET A 60 10.33 16.20 1.56
C MET A 60 9.32 16.71 2.59
N THR A 61 8.02 16.61 2.27
CA THR A 61 6.94 16.86 3.21
C THR A 61 6.26 15.58 3.63
N TYR A 62 5.81 15.53 4.87
CA TYR A 62 5.12 14.39 5.49
C TYR A 62 3.70 14.75 5.93
N ASP A 63 3.10 15.77 5.29
CA ASP A 63 1.72 16.19 5.56
C ASP A 63 0.69 15.10 5.24
N SER A 64 1.06 14.20 4.35
CA SER A 64 0.31 12.97 4.07
C SER A 64 1.25 11.89 3.54
N SER A 65 0.83 10.62 3.68
CA SER A 65 1.59 9.49 3.10
C SER A 65 1.72 9.60 1.56
N LYS A 66 0.82 10.32 0.87
CA LYS A 66 0.95 10.61 -0.56
C LYS A 66 2.06 11.62 -0.84
N ALA A 67 2.13 12.66 -0.03
CA ALA A 67 3.14 13.72 -0.20
C ALA A 67 4.56 13.18 -0.04
N SER A 68 4.79 12.24 0.89
CA SER A 68 6.09 11.61 1.09
C SER A 68 6.37 10.43 0.15
N PHE A 69 5.34 9.86 -0.52
CA PHE A 69 5.53 8.69 -1.37
C PHE A 69 6.67 8.88 -2.39
N PRO A 70 7.56 7.90 -2.61
CA PRO A 70 7.52 6.50 -2.16
C PRO A 70 8.10 6.26 -0.76
N TYR A 71 8.60 7.30 -0.08
CA TYR A 71 9.21 7.18 1.24
C TYR A 71 8.15 7.00 2.34
N LEU A 72 8.51 6.24 3.36
CA LEU A 72 7.75 6.12 4.60
C LEU A 72 8.00 7.34 5.47
N ASP A 73 7.01 7.74 6.27
CA ASP A 73 7.22 8.76 7.30
C ASP A 73 8.25 8.23 8.32
N PRO A 74 9.39 8.90 8.56
CA PRO A 74 10.39 8.44 9.50
C PRO A 74 9.88 8.40 10.95
N SER A 75 8.76 9.06 11.25
CA SER A 75 8.13 9.05 12.57
C SER A 75 7.11 7.92 12.77
N PHE A 76 6.99 6.97 11.83
CA PHE A 76 6.10 5.82 12.04
C PHE A 76 6.44 5.13 13.38
N SER A 77 5.41 4.73 14.12
CA SER A 77 5.59 4.15 15.45
C SER A 77 5.11 2.71 15.54
N ARG A 78 4.27 2.27 14.61
CA ARG A 78 3.67 0.94 14.65
C ARG A 78 3.34 0.41 13.27
N GLY A 79 3.09 -0.90 13.22
CA GLY A 79 2.60 -1.59 12.04
C GLY A 79 1.69 -2.75 12.38
N GLY A 80 1.24 -3.45 11.35
CA GLY A 80 0.41 -4.64 11.48
C GLY A 80 0.25 -5.37 10.15
N TYR A 81 -0.58 -6.40 10.15
CA TYR A 81 -0.76 -7.25 8.99
C TYR A 81 -2.17 -7.17 8.42
N ILE A 82 -2.26 -7.22 7.11
CA ILE A 82 -3.50 -7.50 6.39
C ILE A 82 -3.34 -8.85 5.69
N PRO A 83 -4.08 -9.89 6.13
CA PRO A 83 -4.11 -11.17 5.44
C PRO A 83 -4.97 -11.07 4.19
N ILE A 84 -4.42 -11.52 3.06
CA ILE A 84 -5.08 -11.50 1.76
C ILE A 84 -4.95 -12.88 1.12
N ASP A 85 -6.07 -13.44 0.67
CA ASP A 85 -6.09 -14.70 -0.06
C ASP A 85 -5.33 -14.57 -1.39
N ALA A 86 -4.65 -15.64 -1.81
CA ALA A 86 -3.77 -15.64 -2.97
C ALA A 86 -4.42 -15.06 -4.23
N GLU A 87 -5.67 -15.41 -4.50
CA GLU A 87 -6.41 -14.96 -5.69
C GLU A 87 -6.57 -13.43 -5.79
N TYR A 88 -6.74 -12.75 -4.65
CA TYR A 88 -6.88 -11.29 -4.58
C TYR A 88 -5.54 -10.59 -4.44
N HIS A 89 -4.57 -11.25 -3.81
CA HIS A 89 -3.24 -10.71 -3.57
C HIS A 89 -2.55 -10.35 -4.88
N ASP A 90 -2.49 -11.28 -5.82
CA ASP A 90 -1.74 -11.12 -7.06
C ASP A 90 -2.36 -10.02 -7.97
N SER A 91 -3.68 -9.82 -7.86
CA SER A 91 -4.38 -8.72 -8.54
C SER A 91 -4.13 -7.35 -7.90
N LEU A 92 -4.06 -7.28 -6.55
CA LEU A 92 -3.83 -6.02 -5.83
C LEU A 92 -2.36 -5.60 -5.81
N PHE A 93 -1.44 -6.57 -5.73
CA PHE A 93 -0.01 -6.37 -5.52
C PHE A 93 0.83 -7.11 -6.58
N PRO A 94 0.70 -6.75 -7.86
CA PRO A 94 1.27 -7.50 -8.99
C PRO A 94 2.80 -7.55 -9.00
N TYR A 95 3.47 -6.58 -8.35
CA TYR A 95 4.94 -6.52 -8.30
C TYR A 95 5.55 -7.34 -7.16
N SER A 96 4.73 -7.93 -6.29
CA SER A 96 5.19 -8.66 -5.09
C SER A 96 5.58 -10.11 -5.35
N GLU A 97 6.00 -10.43 -6.53
CA GLU A 97 6.17 -11.77 -7.13
C GLU A 97 6.72 -12.85 -6.22
N LEU A 98 5.99 -13.98 -6.17
CA LEU A 98 6.48 -15.28 -5.69
C LEU A 98 7.13 -16.11 -6.82
N LYS A 99 6.93 -15.75 -8.08
CA LYS A 99 7.45 -16.43 -9.26
C LYS A 99 8.07 -15.42 -10.22
N ASN A 100 9.13 -15.85 -10.92
CA ASN A 100 9.81 -15.11 -11.98
C ASN A 100 8.87 -14.87 -13.19
N VAL A 101 7.92 -13.97 -13.06
CA VAL A 101 7.15 -13.49 -14.20
C VAL A 101 7.75 -12.15 -14.61
N SER A 102 8.69 -12.22 -15.53
CA SER A 102 9.18 -11.06 -16.24
C SER A 102 8.22 -10.72 -17.35
N SER A 103 7.18 -9.93 -17.10
CA SER A 103 6.57 -9.21 -18.20
C SER A 103 6.00 -7.88 -17.74
N LEU A 104 6.65 -6.83 -18.19
CA LEU A 104 6.12 -5.47 -18.22
C LEU A 104 4.71 -5.39 -18.85
N ALA A 105 4.34 -6.36 -19.66
CA ALA A 105 3.04 -6.44 -20.33
C ALA A 105 1.92 -6.90 -19.38
N GLU A 106 2.17 -7.85 -18.47
CA GLU A 106 1.19 -8.28 -17.46
C GLU A 106 1.04 -7.22 -16.35
N ALA A 107 2.13 -6.52 -16.00
CA ALA A 107 2.09 -5.36 -15.14
C ALA A 107 1.17 -4.25 -15.70
N ALA A 108 1.14 -4.06 -17.01
CA ALA A 108 0.27 -3.06 -17.66
C ALA A 108 -1.21 -3.40 -17.57
N VAL A 109 -1.60 -4.66 -17.50
CA VAL A 109 -3.02 -5.10 -17.34
C VAL A 109 -3.48 -4.97 -15.88
N ALA A 110 -2.58 -5.17 -14.92
CA ALA A 110 -2.83 -4.94 -13.49
C ALA A 110 -2.87 -3.43 -13.12
N ALA A 111 -2.63 -2.58 -14.07
CA ALA A 111 -2.52 -1.13 -14.04
C ALA A 111 -3.77 -0.36 -13.57
N SER A 112 -4.90 -1.02 -13.41
CA SER A 112 -6.17 -0.33 -13.09
C SER A 112 -6.22 0.27 -11.68
N ASN A 113 -5.33 -0.12 -10.76
CA ASN A 113 -5.44 0.23 -9.35
C ASN A 113 -4.43 1.26 -8.84
N GLY A 114 -3.45 1.69 -9.65
CA GLY A 114 -2.42 2.63 -9.23
C GLY A 114 -1.62 2.17 -7.99
N VAL A 115 -0.86 3.06 -7.37
CA VAL A 115 -0.17 2.79 -6.09
C VAL A 115 -1.08 2.96 -4.87
N THR A 116 -2.20 3.67 -5.01
CA THR A 116 -3.26 3.71 -3.99
C THR A 116 -4.12 2.46 -4.12
N LYS A 117 -4.12 1.62 -3.09
CA LYS A 117 -4.89 0.37 -3.02
C LYS A 117 -6.08 0.54 -2.09
N ILE A 118 -7.25 0.02 -2.50
CA ILE A 118 -8.40 -0.12 -1.62
C ILE A 118 -8.62 -1.60 -1.34
N TYR A 119 -8.55 -1.95 -0.08
CA TYR A 119 -8.80 -3.31 0.41
C TYR A 119 -10.02 -3.34 1.32
N ILE A 120 -10.88 -4.32 1.11
CA ILE A 120 -12.08 -4.54 1.93
C ILE A 120 -11.77 -5.66 2.93
N ALA A 121 -11.54 -5.25 4.17
CA ALA A 121 -11.20 -6.16 5.25
C ALA A 121 -12.45 -6.68 5.97
N THR A 122 -12.43 -7.98 6.29
CA THR A 122 -13.49 -8.67 7.04
C THR A 122 -12.94 -9.38 8.28
N PRO A 123 -12.34 -8.62 9.23
CA PRO A 123 -11.71 -9.22 10.40
C PRO A 123 -12.72 -9.87 11.33
N ARG A 124 -12.26 -10.86 12.13
CA ARG A 124 -13.11 -11.54 13.14
C ARG A 124 -13.51 -10.59 14.26
N GLU A 125 -12.62 -9.67 14.63
CA GLU A 125 -12.78 -8.67 15.67
C GLU A 125 -12.56 -7.27 15.11
N LYS A 126 -12.81 -6.23 15.90
CA LYS A 126 -12.52 -4.86 15.51
C LYS A 126 -11.03 -4.68 15.30
N ILE A 127 -10.68 -3.85 14.33
CA ILE A 127 -9.31 -3.38 14.09
C ILE A 127 -9.20 -1.90 14.42
N ASP A 128 -8.02 -1.49 14.86
CA ASP A 128 -7.74 -0.12 15.32
C ASP A 128 -6.55 0.50 14.57
N TYR A 129 -6.35 0.13 13.32
CA TYR A 129 -5.36 0.77 12.47
C TYR A 129 -5.66 2.25 12.29
N VAL A 130 -4.61 3.07 12.32
CA VAL A 130 -4.71 4.51 12.12
C VAL A 130 -3.84 4.96 10.94
N PRO A 131 -4.17 6.10 10.30
CA PRO A 131 -3.33 6.67 9.25
C PRO A 131 -1.87 6.79 9.71
N GLY A 132 -0.94 6.42 8.82
CA GLY A 132 0.50 6.37 9.09
C GLY A 132 1.02 5.01 9.61
N ASP A 133 0.15 4.09 10.01
CA ASP A 133 0.58 2.71 10.32
C ASP A 133 1.23 2.06 9.10
N ILE A 134 2.29 1.28 9.34
CA ILE A 134 2.92 0.46 8.31
C ILE A 134 2.18 -0.87 8.22
N ILE A 135 1.58 -1.12 7.07
CA ILE A 135 0.78 -2.33 6.82
C ILE A 135 1.57 -3.31 5.98
N PHE A 136 1.83 -4.47 6.54
CA PHE A 136 2.44 -5.59 5.84
C PHE A 136 1.38 -6.46 5.19
N ILE A 137 1.54 -6.74 3.92
CA ILE A 137 0.63 -7.57 3.15
C ILE A 137 1.02 -9.03 3.35
N TYR A 138 0.20 -9.76 4.08
CA TYR A 138 0.38 -11.17 4.38
C TYR A 138 -0.45 -12.01 3.42
N ARG A 139 0.20 -12.58 2.40
CA ARG A 139 -0.43 -13.47 1.43
C ARG A 139 -0.71 -14.83 2.07
N ILE A 140 -1.97 -15.23 2.13
CA ILE A 140 -2.39 -16.55 2.58
C ILE A 140 -2.21 -17.51 1.41
N SER A 141 -1.50 -18.63 1.64
CA SER A 141 -1.36 -19.65 0.62
C SER A 141 -2.66 -20.42 0.42
N ASP A 142 -2.99 -20.70 -0.84
CA ASP A 142 -4.06 -21.58 -1.30
C ASP A 142 -3.67 -23.06 -1.29
N ALA A 143 -2.40 -23.39 -1.03
CA ALA A 143 -1.93 -24.76 -0.97
C ALA A 143 -2.61 -25.56 0.15
N GLU A 144 -2.96 -26.82 -0.13
CA GLU A 144 -3.56 -27.72 0.88
C GLU A 144 -2.58 -28.02 2.00
N GLU A 145 -1.30 -28.22 1.69
CA GLU A 145 -0.24 -28.54 2.65
C GLU A 145 0.87 -27.49 2.69
N GLY A 146 1.56 -27.41 3.82
CA GLY A 146 2.71 -26.55 4.00
C GLY A 146 2.40 -25.05 4.04
N LYS A 147 1.18 -24.65 4.43
CA LYS A 147 0.76 -23.24 4.52
C LYS A 147 1.72 -22.37 5.33
N THR A 148 2.33 -22.93 6.38
CA THR A 148 3.31 -22.24 7.22
C THR A 148 4.55 -21.76 6.45
N TYR A 149 4.95 -22.47 5.41
CA TYR A 149 6.09 -22.09 4.58
C TYR A 149 5.70 -21.34 3.30
N LYS A 150 4.46 -21.50 2.86
CA LYS A 150 3.95 -20.94 1.60
C LYS A 150 3.18 -19.62 1.78
N SER A 151 2.66 -19.35 2.98
CA SER A 151 2.10 -18.05 3.34
C SER A 151 3.22 -17.11 3.76
N ALA A 152 3.22 -15.89 3.26
CA ALA A 152 4.33 -14.97 3.50
C ALA A 152 3.91 -13.50 3.46
N VAL A 153 4.67 -12.66 4.14
CA VAL A 153 4.66 -11.22 3.91
C VAL A 153 5.43 -10.91 2.64
N THR A 154 4.81 -10.20 1.73
CA THR A 154 5.32 -9.92 0.38
C THR A 154 5.61 -8.45 0.14
N SER A 155 4.87 -7.58 0.82
CA SER A 155 4.83 -6.14 0.53
C SER A 155 4.54 -5.33 1.77
N PHE A 156 4.79 -4.02 1.67
CA PHE A 156 4.47 -3.05 2.73
C PHE A 156 3.84 -1.79 2.15
N CYS A 157 2.94 -1.21 2.92
CA CYS A 157 2.15 -0.05 2.56
C CYS A 157 2.11 0.94 3.73
N SER A 158 1.91 2.22 3.43
CA SER A 158 1.45 3.21 4.41
C SER A 158 -0.07 3.26 4.43
N LEU A 159 -0.67 3.15 5.59
CA LEU A 159 -2.11 3.30 5.73
C LEU A 159 -2.52 4.76 5.57
N VAL A 160 -3.42 5.03 4.63
CA VAL A 160 -4.01 6.37 4.41
C VAL A 160 -5.29 6.53 5.22
N SER A 161 -6.15 5.50 5.22
CA SER A 161 -7.38 5.50 6.01
C SER A 161 -7.87 4.09 6.32
N CYS A 162 -8.52 3.94 7.46
CA CYS A 162 -9.26 2.74 7.86
C CYS A 162 -10.68 3.15 8.25
N ILE A 163 -11.63 2.91 7.37
CA ILE A 163 -13.02 3.37 7.56
C ILE A 163 -13.89 2.19 7.96
N PRO A 164 -14.50 2.20 9.16
CA PRO A 164 -15.43 1.17 9.57
C PRO A 164 -16.74 1.31 8.79
N ILE A 165 -17.10 0.29 8.02
CA ILE A 165 -18.38 0.17 7.32
C ILE A 165 -19.40 -0.51 8.22
N LYS A 166 -18.96 -1.54 8.92
CA LYS A 166 -19.75 -2.29 9.90
C LYS A 166 -18.86 -2.84 11.03
N GLU A 167 -19.33 -2.72 12.26
CA GLU A 167 -18.66 -3.26 13.45
C GLU A 167 -19.66 -4.00 14.32
N GLU A 168 -19.39 -5.28 14.61
CA GLU A 168 -20.26 -6.15 15.44
C GLU A 168 -21.73 -6.12 14.99
N ASN A 169 -21.94 -6.20 13.67
CA ASN A 169 -23.22 -6.03 12.98
C ASN A 169 -23.84 -4.62 13.04
N ASN A 170 -23.21 -3.68 13.76
CA ASN A 170 -23.66 -2.30 13.76
C ASN A 170 -23.18 -1.59 12.47
N LYS A 171 -24.13 -1.17 11.65
CA LYS A 171 -23.88 -0.46 10.39
C LYS A 171 -23.43 0.97 10.70
N LYS A 172 -22.19 1.31 10.34
CA LYS A 172 -21.62 2.67 10.44
C LYS A 172 -21.86 3.48 9.17
N MET A 173 -22.11 2.77 8.05
CA MET A 173 -22.32 3.37 6.74
C MET A 173 -23.44 2.62 6.00
N SER A 174 -24.25 3.32 5.18
CA SER A 174 -25.23 2.66 4.32
C SER A 174 -24.55 1.89 3.18
N LEU A 175 -25.27 0.94 2.58
CA LEU A 175 -24.75 0.17 1.45
C LEU A 175 -24.39 1.08 0.26
N GLU A 176 -25.24 2.04 -0.05
CA GLU A 176 -25.05 2.96 -1.17
C GLU A 176 -23.78 3.82 -0.96
N LYS A 177 -23.60 4.36 0.25
CA LYS A 177 -22.39 5.13 0.60
C LYS A 177 -21.14 4.26 0.54
N PHE A 178 -21.24 3.02 1.03
CA PHE A 178 -20.14 2.06 0.97
C PHE A 178 -19.73 1.78 -0.49
N LEU A 179 -20.68 1.41 -1.35
CA LEU A 179 -20.42 1.17 -2.76
C LEU A 179 -19.83 2.40 -3.46
N ALA A 180 -20.38 3.58 -3.19
CA ALA A 180 -19.86 4.83 -3.73
C ALA A 180 -18.44 5.15 -3.26
N SER A 181 -18.09 4.85 -2.00
CA SER A 181 -16.77 5.12 -1.43
C SER A 181 -15.67 4.22 -2.01
N VAL A 182 -16.03 2.99 -2.35
CA VAL A 182 -15.10 2.01 -2.95
C VAL A 182 -14.95 2.27 -4.45
N GLY A 183 -16.06 2.57 -5.13
CA GLY A 183 -16.10 2.86 -6.56
C GLY A 183 -15.42 1.76 -7.41
N ASN A 184 -14.78 2.17 -8.49
CA ASN A 184 -14.03 1.28 -9.42
C ASN A 184 -12.62 0.93 -8.91
N LYS A 185 -12.29 1.22 -7.65
CA LYS A 185 -10.95 1.01 -7.10
C LYS A 185 -10.79 -0.33 -6.36
N SER A 186 -11.89 -1.09 -6.22
CA SER A 186 -11.84 -2.44 -5.64
C SER A 186 -11.65 -3.48 -6.73
N VAL A 187 -10.91 -4.53 -6.41
CA VAL A 187 -10.83 -5.76 -7.24
C VAL A 187 -12.08 -6.65 -7.08
N LEU A 188 -12.94 -6.34 -6.10
CA LEU A 188 -14.17 -7.09 -5.87
C LEU A 188 -15.30 -6.55 -6.74
N THR A 189 -16.14 -7.45 -7.25
CA THR A 189 -17.37 -7.08 -7.96
C THR A 189 -18.38 -6.42 -7.01
N GLU A 190 -19.30 -5.65 -7.57
CA GLU A 190 -20.36 -5.00 -6.78
C GLU A 190 -21.23 -6.04 -6.04
N GLU A 191 -21.54 -7.18 -6.67
CA GLU A 191 -22.27 -8.27 -6.04
C GLU A 191 -21.52 -8.82 -4.81
N ARG A 192 -20.21 -9.01 -4.95
CA ARG A 192 -19.36 -9.47 -3.85
C ARG A 192 -19.31 -8.46 -2.71
N LEU A 193 -19.22 -7.18 -3.00
CA LEU A 193 -19.28 -6.11 -1.99
C LEU A 193 -20.63 -6.11 -1.24
N LYS A 194 -21.75 -6.27 -1.95
CA LYS A 194 -23.08 -6.40 -1.39
C LYS A 194 -23.20 -7.64 -0.46
N ASP A 195 -22.64 -8.77 -0.89
CA ASP A 195 -22.63 -9.98 -0.07
C ASP A 195 -21.82 -9.81 1.22
N LEU A 196 -20.64 -9.22 1.13
CA LEU A 196 -19.81 -8.92 2.31
C LEU A 196 -20.55 -7.96 3.27
N TYR A 197 -21.19 -6.93 2.75
CA TYR A 197 -21.98 -6.01 3.56
C TYR A 197 -23.12 -6.69 4.30
N ARG A 198 -23.80 -7.68 3.68
CA ARG A 198 -24.90 -8.43 4.30
C ARG A 198 -24.38 -9.45 5.31
N SER A 199 -23.38 -10.24 4.92
CA SER A 199 -22.98 -11.46 5.63
C SER A 199 -21.94 -11.24 6.73
N ARG A 200 -21.05 -10.21 6.63
CA ARG A 200 -19.94 -10.05 7.56
C ARG A 200 -20.33 -9.23 8.80
N LYS A 201 -19.84 -9.68 9.97
CA LYS A 201 -20.02 -9.02 11.26
C LYS A 201 -19.21 -7.70 11.31
N ASN A 202 -17.97 -7.76 10.86
CA ASN A 202 -17.07 -6.61 10.76
C ASN A 202 -16.68 -6.40 9.30
N LEU A 203 -16.66 -5.14 8.86
CA LEU A 203 -16.32 -4.75 7.51
C LEU A 203 -15.65 -3.37 7.54
N TYR A 204 -14.49 -3.26 6.93
CA TYR A 204 -13.71 -2.03 6.85
C TYR A 204 -13.22 -1.78 5.42
N ALA A 205 -13.18 -0.53 5.02
CA ALA A 205 -12.49 -0.10 3.81
C ALA A 205 -11.14 0.52 4.19
N LEU A 206 -10.06 -0.10 3.77
CA LEU A 206 -8.70 0.39 4.00
C LEU A 206 -8.17 0.99 2.71
N THR A 207 -7.71 2.22 2.78
CA THR A 207 -6.95 2.86 1.71
C THR A 207 -5.48 2.87 2.09
N MET A 208 -4.65 2.31 1.24
CA MET A 208 -3.21 2.14 1.48
C MET A 208 -2.40 2.64 0.29
N LEU A 209 -1.21 3.13 0.55
CA LEU A 209 -0.20 3.40 -0.47
C LEU A 209 0.80 2.25 -0.52
N TYR A 210 0.95 1.67 -1.68
CA TYR A 210 1.88 0.58 -1.94
C TYR A 210 3.32 1.12 -2.04
N ASN A 211 4.02 1.22 -0.90
CA ASN A 211 5.37 1.79 -0.83
C ASN A 211 6.43 0.85 -1.40
N GLY A 212 6.23 -0.46 -1.30
CA GLY A 212 7.18 -1.40 -1.86
C GLY A 212 6.88 -2.86 -1.58
N PHE A 213 7.75 -3.71 -2.08
CA PHE A 213 7.69 -5.17 -1.96
C PHE A 213 9.07 -5.76 -1.66
N PHE A 214 9.09 -6.93 -1.06
CA PHE A 214 10.36 -7.58 -0.70
C PHE A 214 11.08 -8.17 -1.91
N GLY A 215 10.31 -8.64 -2.88
CA GLY A 215 10.84 -9.22 -4.12
C GLY A 215 11.08 -10.73 -4.04
N CYS A 216 11.39 -11.31 -5.18
CA CYS A 216 11.59 -12.74 -5.30
C CYS A 216 12.69 -13.26 -4.35
N GLY A 217 12.38 -14.31 -3.59
CA GLY A 217 13.29 -14.91 -2.62
C GLY A 217 13.47 -14.18 -1.29
N ASN A 218 12.90 -12.96 -1.14
CA ASN A 218 13.01 -12.15 0.09
C ASN A 218 11.68 -12.07 0.87
N ASN A 219 10.62 -12.70 0.38
CA ASN A 219 9.35 -12.75 1.08
C ASN A 219 9.51 -13.50 2.41
N VAL A 220 8.98 -12.93 3.49
CA VAL A 220 9.15 -13.49 4.84
C VAL A 220 7.99 -14.43 5.13
N ASN A 221 8.26 -15.73 5.13
CA ASN A 221 7.23 -16.75 5.34
C ASN A 221 6.74 -16.80 6.79
N HIS A 222 5.59 -17.44 7.00
CA HIS A 222 4.95 -17.54 8.31
C HIS A 222 5.85 -18.23 9.37
N TYR A 223 6.63 -19.24 8.97
CA TYR A 223 7.58 -19.90 9.87
C TYR A 223 8.62 -18.91 10.41
N THR A 224 9.25 -18.14 9.51
CA THR A 224 10.24 -17.12 9.89
C THR A 224 9.64 -16.04 10.77
N LEU A 225 8.39 -15.62 10.50
CA LEU A 225 7.68 -14.63 11.34
C LEU A 225 7.50 -15.16 12.77
N LYS A 226 7.13 -16.43 12.94
CA LYS A 226 6.98 -17.06 14.26
C LYS A 226 8.30 -17.20 15.01
N GLU A 227 9.33 -17.68 14.35
CA GLU A 227 10.67 -17.85 14.95
C GLU A 227 11.23 -16.50 15.48
N ASN A 228 10.89 -15.39 14.81
CA ASN A 228 11.31 -14.05 15.24
C ASN A 228 10.26 -13.34 16.13
N SER A 229 9.25 -14.05 16.65
CA SER A 229 8.19 -13.48 17.49
C SER A 229 7.40 -12.34 16.86
N LEU A 230 7.34 -12.27 15.52
CA LEU A 230 6.63 -11.25 14.76
C LEU A 230 5.19 -11.66 14.39
N MET A 231 4.79 -12.92 14.66
CA MET A 231 3.45 -13.45 14.39
C MET A 231 3.02 -14.42 15.50
N TRP A 232 2.30 -13.94 16.51
CA TRP A 232 1.90 -14.72 17.69
C TRP A 232 0.38 -15.01 17.77
N ASP A 233 -0.42 -14.36 16.93
CA ASP A 233 -1.87 -14.52 16.88
C ASP A 233 -2.37 -14.36 15.44
N TYR A 234 -3.69 -14.30 15.27
CA TYR A 234 -4.35 -13.99 14.01
C TYR A 234 -3.86 -12.66 13.44
N PRO A 235 -3.50 -12.57 12.15
CA PRO A 235 -2.76 -11.42 11.59
C PRO A 235 -3.33 -10.05 11.94
N TYR A 236 -4.65 -9.85 11.93
CA TYR A 236 -5.27 -8.57 12.29
C TYR A 236 -5.10 -8.17 13.77
N LYS A 237 -4.76 -9.13 14.65
CA LYS A 237 -4.52 -8.87 16.08
C LYS A 237 -3.08 -8.52 16.40
N VAL A 238 -2.17 -8.91 15.52
CA VAL A 238 -0.74 -8.67 15.72
C VAL A 238 -0.44 -7.20 15.42
N LYS A 239 0.06 -6.51 16.42
CA LYS A 239 0.54 -5.13 16.32
C LYS A 239 2.02 -5.14 16.53
N LEU A 240 2.71 -4.55 15.59
CA LEU A 240 4.17 -4.41 15.62
C LEU A 240 4.51 -3.00 16.13
N ASN A 241 5.40 -2.92 17.07
CA ASN A 241 6.04 -1.66 17.43
C ASN A 241 7.08 -1.26 16.36
N ARG A 242 7.71 -0.10 16.51
CA ARG A 242 8.70 0.42 15.57
C ARG A 242 9.86 -0.55 15.32
N ASP A 243 10.41 -1.15 16.38
CA ASP A 243 11.58 -2.03 16.26
C ASP A 243 11.22 -3.34 15.55
N GLU A 244 10.04 -3.88 15.82
CA GLU A 244 9.50 -5.05 15.13
C GLU A 244 9.19 -4.78 13.66
N VAL A 245 8.72 -3.58 13.31
CA VAL A 245 8.57 -3.15 11.91
C VAL A 245 9.93 -3.12 11.22
N ILE A 246 10.95 -2.54 11.85
CA ILE A 246 12.32 -2.47 11.33
C ILE A 246 12.89 -3.87 11.15
N GLU A 247 12.69 -4.75 12.12
CA GLU A 247 13.17 -6.14 12.05
C GLU A 247 12.52 -6.91 10.90
N LEU A 248 11.20 -6.78 10.73
CA LEU A 248 10.50 -7.41 9.60
C LEU A 248 11.01 -6.88 8.25
N MET A 249 11.27 -5.58 8.14
CA MET A 249 11.89 -5.00 6.93
C MET A 249 13.26 -5.61 6.66
N LYS A 250 14.11 -5.77 7.67
CA LYS A 250 15.44 -6.41 7.53
C LYS A 250 15.35 -7.87 7.10
N LEU A 251 14.40 -8.65 7.66
CA LEU A 251 14.15 -10.03 7.23
C LEU A 251 13.79 -10.08 5.74
N GLY A 252 13.01 -9.11 5.25
CA GLY A 252 12.67 -8.93 3.84
C GLY A 252 13.76 -8.25 3.01
N LYS A 253 14.99 -8.11 3.53
CA LYS A 253 16.14 -7.47 2.87
C LYS A 253 15.87 -6.02 2.46
N LYS A 254 15.11 -5.29 3.28
CA LYS A 254 14.89 -3.85 3.14
C LYS A 254 15.58 -3.11 4.29
N ASN A 255 16.37 -2.12 3.94
CA ASN A 255 16.92 -1.18 4.92
C ASN A 255 15.94 0.00 5.08
N VAL A 256 15.48 0.25 6.29
CA VAL A 256 14.53 1.33 6.57
C VAL A 256 15.14 2.71 6.26
N GLN A 257 16.46 2.86 6.41
CA GLN A 257 17.16 4.11 6.05
C GLN A 257 17.03 4.47 4.57
N ASP A 258 16.92 3.46 3.68
CA ASP A 258 16.70 3.69 2.24
C ASP A 258 15.22 3.97 1.92
N LEU A 259 14.33 3.68 2.86
CA LEU A 259 12.89 3.84 2.73
C LEU A 259 12.36 5.09 3.44
N THR A 260 13.19 5.79 4.17
CA THR A 260 12.86 7.02 4.90
C THR A 260 13.84 8.12 4.52
N ILE A 261 13.42 9.36 4.70
CA ILE A 261 14.32 10.53 4.63
C ILE A 261 14.17 11.24 5.95
N ASP A 262 15.27 11.48 6.64
CA ASP A 262 15.24 12.19 7.93
C ASP A 262 14.63 13.59 7.76
N LYS A 263 13.82 13.98 8.73
CA LYS A 263 13.28 15.34 8.80
C LYS A 263 14.44 16.26 9.18
N SER A 264 14.95 17.03 8.22
CA SER A 264 15.94 18.08 8.45
C SER A 264 15.32 19.25 9.24
#